data_d4beb64577bbfcd4eb7c4271e7da2e09
#
_entry.id   d4beb64577bbfcd4eb7c4271e7da2e09
#
_cell.length_a   1.000
_cell.length_b   1.000
_cell.length_c   1.000
_cell.angle_alpha   90.00
_cell.angle_beta   90.00
_cell.angle_gamma   90.00
#
_symmetry.space_group_name_H-M   'P 1'
#
loop_
_entity.id
_entity.type
_entity.pdbx_description
1 polymer ?
#
loop_
_entity_poly.entity_id
_entity_poly.type
_entity_poly.pdbx_seq_one_letter_code
_entity_poly.pdbx_strand_id
1 'polypeptide(L)'
;MNAVAAPLADRTSAATSFEIVAGADGRAHVRGVLTFTTARRARDEGLVRFRTCSARACEVDCSAITASDSAGLTVMLEWLALAKRDGRSLRFVNLPAGLLAIARISDVEELLQRGV
;
A
#
# COMPACT_ATOMS: atom_id res chain seq x y z
N MET A 1 20.06 24.22 -17.75
CA MET A 1 18.64 24.59 -17.81
C MET A 1 17.78 23.36 -17.64
N ASN A 2 17.82 22.48 -18.60
CA ASN A 2 17.02 21.27 -18.52
C ASN A 2 17.41 20.38 -17.34
N ALA A 3 18.69 20.39 -16.99
CA ALA A 3 19.16 19.60 -15.86
C ALA A 3 18.57 20.03 -14.52
N VAL A 4 18.15 21.30 -14.41
CA VAL A 4 17.50 21.78 -13.19
C VAL A 4 16.05 21.34 -13.14
N ALA A 5 15.35 21.41 -14.25
CA ALA A 5 13.94 21.04 -14.31
C ALA A 5 13.73 19.53 -14.16
N ALA A 6 14.57 18.73 -14.82
CA ALA A 6 14.41 17.28 -14.80
C ALA A 6 14.54 16.66 -13.40
N PRO A 7 15.57 16.98 -12.61
CA PRO A 7 15.67 16.45 -11.24
C PRO A 7 14.49 16.84 -10.36
N LEU A 8 13.97 18.05 -10.51
CA LEU A 8 12.83 18.51 -9.75
C LEU A 8 11.57 17.75 -10.16
N ALA A 9 11.36 17.58 -11.45
CA ALA A 9 10.21 16.82 -11.96
C ALA A 9 10.27 15.37 -11.49
N ASP A 10 11.45 14.75 -11.51
CA ASP A 10 11.64 13.37 -11.04
C ASP A 10 11.32 13.25 -9.57
N ARG A 11 11.76 14.20 -8.75
CA ARG A 11 11.45 14.19 -7.32
C ARG A 11 9.96 14.34 -7.06
N THR A 12 9.29 15.20 -7.79
CA THR A 12 7.84 15.38 -7.68
C THR A 12 7.13 14.09 -8.07
N SER A 13 7.53 13.50 -9.18
CA SER A 13 6.96 12.24 -9.65
C SER A 13 7.17 11.12 -8.62
N ALA A 14 8.37 11.00 -8.07
CA ALA A 14 8.68 9.99 -7.05
C ALA A 14 7.86 10.21 -5.79
N ALA A 15 7.67 11.46 -5.35
CA ALA A 15 6.91 11.80 -4.16
C ALA A 15 5.42 11.50 -4.28
N THR A 16 4.90 11.39 -5.50
CA THR A 16 3.49 11.09 -5.76
C THR A 16 3.30 9.76 -6.47
N SER A 17 4.37 9.00 -6.64
CA SER A 17 4.32 7.72 -7.34
C SER A 17 3.75 6.64 -6.43
N PHE A 18 2.72 5.98 -6.92
CA PHE A 18 2.12 4.82 -6.27
C PHE A 18 1.67 3.84 -7.34
N GLU A 19 1.92 2.55 -7.13
CA GLU A 19 1.34 1.54 -7.99
C GLU A 19 1.16 0.22 -7.23
N ILE A 20 0.19 -0.55 -7.68
CA ILE A 20 -0.01 -1.93 -7.27
C ILE A 20 0.12 -2.79 -8.52
N VAL A 21 1.00 -3.78 -8.48
CA VAL A 21 1.23 -4.67 -9.62
C VAL A 21 1.14 -6.12 -9.17
N ALA A 22 0.76 -7.00 -10.09
CA ALA A 22 0.81 -8.42 -9.86
C ALA A 22 2.24 -8.90 -10.05
N GLY A 23 2.76 -9.63 -9.07
CA GLY A 23 4.09 -10.22 -9.17
C GLY A 23 4.05 -11.62 -9.76
N ALA A 24 5.20 -12.08 -10.26
CA ALA A 24 5.34 -13.43 -10.74
C ALA A 24 5.22 -14.48 -9.63
N ASP A 25 5.37 -14.06 -8.38
CA ASP A 25 5.25 -14.91 -7.20
C ASP A 25 3.80 -15.11 -6.74
N GLY A 26 2.83 -14.59 -7.48
CA GLY A 26 1.42 -14.68 -7.11
C GLY A 26 0.97 -13.65 -6.10
N ARG A 27 1.86 -12.77 -5.65
CA ARG A 27 1.54 -11.69 -4.72
C ARG A 27 1.25 -10.41 -5.48
N ALA A 28 0.45 -9.54 -4.86
CA ALA A 28 0.38 -8.15 -5.28
C ALA A 28 1.56 -7.40 -4.65
N HIS A 29 2.11 -6.44 -5.37
CA HIS A 29 3.22 -5.64 -4.87
C HIS A 29 2.83 -4.17 -4.86
N VAL A 30 2.91 -3.56 -3.70
CA VAL A 30 2.68 -2.11 -3.54
C VAL A 30 4.03 -1.42 -3.63
N ARG A 31 4.13 -0.42 -4.50
CA ARG A 31 5.38 0.30 -4.75
C ARG A 31 5.19 1.78 -4.60
N GLY A 32 6.22 2.42 -4.09
CA GLY A 32 6.32 3.87 -4.06
C GLY A 32 5.82 4.47 -2.76
N VAL A 33 5.10 5.57 -2.87
CA VAL A 33 4.70 6.40 -1.75
C VAL A 33 3.27 6.07 -1.35
N LEU A 34 3.05 5.76 -0.09
CA LEU A 34 1.72 5.49 0.46
C LEU A 34 1.47 6.51 1.58
N THR A 35 1.12 7.72 1.18
CA THR A 35 0.97 8.87 2.05
C THR A 35 -0.30 9.64 1.71
N PHE A 36 -0.50 10.74 2.41
CA PHE A 36 -1.61 11.65 2.15
C PHE A 36 -1.73 12.03 0.67
N THR A 37 -0.59 12.22 -0.03
CA THR A 37 -0.60 12.65 -1.43
C THR A 37 -1.10 11.56 -2.39
N THR A 38 -0.98 10.30 -2.01
CA THR A 38 -1.38 9.17 -2.86
C THR A 38 -2.58 8.40 -2.31
N ALA A 39 -3.09 8.78 -1.14
CA ALA A 39 -4.07 7.98 -0.41
C ALA A 39 -5.33 7.67 -1.21
N ARG A 40 -5.90 8.68 -1.87
CA ARG A 40 -7.12 8.48 -2.66
C ARG A 40 -6.88 7.50 -3.81
N ARG A 41 -5.81 7.71 -4.54
CA ARG A 41 -5.45 6.85 -5.66
C ARG A 41 -5.14 5.42 -5.19
N ALA A 42 -4.40 5.30 -4.10
CA ALA A 42 -4.06 4.01 -3.54
C ALA A 42 -5.31 3.24 -3.10
N ARG A 43 -6.23 3.94 -2.44
CA ARG A 43 -7.49 3.35 -2.02
C ARG A 43 -8.26 2.80 -3.22
N ASP A 44 -8.43 3.61 -4.26
CA ASP A 44 -9.22 3.23 -5.43
C ASP A 44 -8.55 2.10 -6.22
N GLU A 45 -7.25 2.16 -6.43
CA GLU A 45 -6.52 1.12 -7.15
C GLU A 45 -6.51 -0.20 -6.37
N GLY A 46 -6.37 -0.12 -5.06
CA GLY A 46 -6.44 -1.31 -4.22
C GLY A 46 -7.81 -1.97 -4.26
N LEU A 47 -8.87 -1.18 -4.21
CA LEU A 47 -10.24 -1.70 -4.32
C LEU A 47 -10.42 -2.51 -5.60
N VAL A 48 -10.01 -1.96 -6.74
CA VAL A 48 -10.11 -2.64 -8.03
C VAL A 48 -9.28 -3.91 -8.03
N ARG A 49 -8.04 -3.83 -7.58
CA ARG A 49 -7.12 -4.97 -7.59
C ARG A 49 -7.63 -6.13 -6.74
N PHE A 50 -8.10 -5.84 -5.53
CA PHE A 50 -8.50 -6.90 -4.62
C PHE A 50 -9.86 -7.50 -4.98
N ARG A 51 -10.74 -6.73 -5.60
CA ARG A 51 -12.00 -7.27 -6.10
C ARG A 51 -11.81 -8.17 -7.31
N THR A 52 -10.81 -7.90 -8.13
CA THR A 52 -10.54 -8.68 -9.34
C THR A 52 -9.54 -9.82 -9.10
N CYS A 53 -9.00 -9.93 -7.91
CA CYS A 53 -8.12 -11.04 -7.54
C CYS A 53 -8.91 -12.34 -7.55
N SER A 54 -8.48 -13.30 -8.37
CA SER A 54 -9.18 -14.59 -8.47
C SER A 54 -8.94 -15.50 -7.26
N ALA A 55 -7.85 -15.27 -6.54
CA ALA A 55 -7.53 -16.04 -5.35
C ALA A 55 -8.36 -15.58 -4.16
N ARG A 56 -8.81 -16.51 -3.33
CA ARG A 56 -9.50 -16.17 -2.08
C ARG A 56 -8.59 -15.51 -1.08
N ALA A 57 -7.33 -15.89 -1.07
CA ALA A 57 -6.32 -15.33 -0.18
C ALA A 57 -5.36 -14.50 -1.02
N CYS A 58 -5.28 -13.22 -0.72
CA CYS A 58 -4.35 -12.29 -1.36
C CYS A 58 -3.23 -11.94 -0.40
N GLU A 59 -1.99 -12.08 -0.85
CA GLU A 59 -0.84 -11.55 -0.13
C GLU A 59 -0.34 -10.31 -0.85
N VAL A 60 -0.03 -9.28 -0.09
CA VAL A 60 0.43 -7.99 -0.59
C VAL A 60 1.82 -7.72 -0.04
N ASP A 61 2.80 -7.69 -0.92
CA ASP A 61 4.17 -7.38 -0.54
C ASP A 61 4.36 -5.87 -0.47
N CYS A 62 4.80 -5.40 0.69
CA CYS A 62 4.96 -3.99 0.99
C CYS A 62 6.43 -3.55 1.02
N SER A 63 7.37 -4.42 0.60
CA SER A 63 8.80 -4.12 0.70
C SER A 63 9.25 -2.93 -0.15
N ALA A 64 8.50 -2.60 -1.19
CA ALA A 64 8.83 -1.49 -2.09
C ALA A 64 8.13 -0.17 -1.74
N ILE A 65 7.46 -0.09 -0.60
CA ILE A 65 6.94 1.17 -0.09
C ILE A 65 8.12 1.99 0.45
N THR A 66 8.33 3.16 -0.14
CA THR A 66 9.48 4.00 0.19
C THR A 66 9.15 5.08 1.22
N ALA A 67 7.89 5.44 1.37
CA ALA A 67 7.43 6.41 2.37
C ALA A 67 5.99 6.12 2.72
N SER A 68 5.63 6.32 3.98
CA SER A 68 4.27 6.12 4.46
C SER A 68 3.98 7.06 5.62
N ASP A 69 2.70 7.32 5.85
CA ASP A 69 2.21 8.13 6.96
C ASP A 69 0.88 7.54 7.46
N SER A 70 0.22 8.25 8.36
CA SER A 70 -1.03 7.78 8.94
C SER A 70 -2.17 7.68 7.92
N ALA A 71 -2.15 8.53 6.87
CA ALA A 71 -3.13 8.42 5.80
C ALA A 71 -2.93 7.13 5.01
N GLY A 72 -1.68 6.77 4.74
CA GLY A 72 -1.36 5.50 4.08
C GLY A 72 -1.78 4.30 4.93
N LEU A 73 -1.54 4.35 6.22
CA LEU A 73 -2.00 3.31 7.14
C LEU A 73 -3.52 3.15 7.07
N THR A 74 -4.24 4.27 7.05
CA THR A 74 -5.70 4.25 6.95
C THR A 74 -6.17 3.55 5.68
N VAL A 75 -5.51 3.81 4.55
CA VAL A 75 -5.82 3.13 3.29
C VAL A 75 -5.66 1.62 3.43
N MET A 76 -4.57 1.17 4.04
CA MET A 76 -4.34 -0.26 4.24
C MET A 76 -5.41 -0.90 5.12
N LEU A 77 -5.84 -0.19 6.16
CA LEU A 77 -6.93 -0.66 7.02
C LEU A 77 -8.25 -0.74 6.26
N GLU A 78 -8.51 0.20 5.35
CA GLU A 78 -9.69 0.16 4.48
C GLU A 78 -9.64 -1.05 3.54
N TRP A 79 -8.47 -1.37 3.00
CA TRP A 79 -8.30 -2.57 2.18
C TRP A 79 -8.63 -3.84 2.97
N LEU A 80 -8.17 -3.94 4.23
CA LEU A 80 -8.49 -5.07 5.09
C LEU A 80 -9.99 -5.16 5.36
N ALA A 81 -10.62 -4.03 5.66
CA ALA A 81 -12.06 -4.00 5.94
C ALA A 81 -12.87 -4.45 4.73
N LEU A 82 -12.46 -4.01 3.54
CA LEU A 82 -13.13 -4.41 2.31
C LEU A 82 -12.98 -5.91 2.05
N ALA A 83 -11.78 -6.43 2.20
CA ALA A 83 -11.53 -7.86 2.00
C ALA A 83 -12.39 -8.69 2.93
N LYS A 84 -12.44 -8.32 4.20
CA LYS A 84 -13.26 -9.02 5.18
C LYS A 84 -14.74 -8.98 4.81
N ARG A 85 -15.24 -7.81 4.39
CA ARG A 85 -16.63 -7.67 3.97
C ARG A 85 -16.96 -8.55 2.78
N ASP A 86 -16.02 -8.71 1.86
CA ASP A 86 -16.21 -9.52 0.65
C ASP A 86 -15.89 -11.01 0.86
N GLY A 87 -15.64 -11.41 2.11
CA GLY A 87 -15.33 -12.80 2.43
C GLY A 87 -13.97 -13.26 1.91
N ARG A 88 -13.05 -12.32 1.69
CA ARG A 88 -11.71 -12.59 1.20
C ARG A 88 -10.70 -12.45 2.32
N SER A 89 -9.61 -13.17 2.19
CA SER A 89 -8.47 -13.06 3.08
C SER A 89 -7.43 -12.13 2.45
N LEU A 90 -6.91 -11.19 3.24
CA LEU A 90 -5.88 -10.26 2.79
C LEU A 90 -4.80 -10.16 3.85
N ARG A 91 -3.54 -10.32 3.44
CA ARG A 91 -2.41 -10.27 4.33
C ARG A 91 -1.29 -9.42 3.74
N PHE A 92 -0.69 -8.61 4.58
CA PHE A 92 0.48 -7.82 4.19
C PHE A 92 1.74 -8.55 4.64
N VAL A 93 2.74 -8.57 3.77
CA VAL A 93 4.05 -9.14 4.09
C VAL A 93 5.13 -8.09 3.85
N ASN A 94 6.22 -8.21 4.56
CA ASN A 94 7.37 -7.31 4.46
C ASN A 94 6.99 -5.84 4.74
N LEU A 95 6.24 -5.61 5.80
CA LEU A 95 5.84 -4.27 6.20
C LEU A 95 7.05 -3.43 6.59
N PRO A 96 7.18 -2.19 6.06
CA PRO A 96 8.28 -1.32 6.44
C PRO A 96 8.23 -0.94 7.91
N ALA A 97 9.40 -0.77 8.52
CA ALA A 97 9.51 -0.43 9.94
C ALA A 97 8.79 0.87 10.29
N GLY A 98 8.86 1.88 9.41
CA GLY A 98 8.18 3.15 9.63
C GLY A 98 6.66 3.01 9.70
N LEU A 99 6.11 2.16 8.85
CA LEU A 99 4.68 1.89 8.84
C LEU A 99 4.25 1.13 10.10
N LEU A 100 5.04 0.15 10.51
CA LEU A 100 4.78 -0.58 11.75
C LEU A 100 4.84 0.33 12.97
N ALA A 101 5.74 1.30 12.99
CA ALA A 101 5.83 2.27 14.08
C ALA A 101 4.55 3.11 14.18
N ILE A 102 4.02 3.56 13.05
CA ILE A 102 2.75 4.31 13.02
C ILE A 102 1.59 3.42 13.50
N ALA A 103 1.58 2.18 13.03
CA ALA A 103 0.54 1.21 13.41
C ALA A 103 0.56 0.93 14.92
N ARG A 104 1.76 0.87 15.50
CA ARG A 104 1.92 0.67 16.94
C ARG A 104 1.35 1.83 17.74
N ILE A 105 1.66 3.05 17.35
CA ILE A 105 1.13 4.25 18.00
C ILE A 105 -0.39 4.30 17.90
N SER A 106 -0.93 3.83 16.80
CA SER A 106 -2.37 3.82 16.53
C SER A 106 -3.08 2.57 17.08
N ASP A 107 -2.33 1.69 17.73
CA ASP A 107 -2.84 0.45 18.34
C ASP A 107 -3.48 -0.51 17.32
N VAL A 108 -2.93 -0.57 16.12
CA VAL A 108 -3.40 -1.46 15.05
C VAL A 108 -2.29 -2.34 14.47
N GLU A 109 -1.14 -2.38 15.13
CA GLU A 109 0.00 -3.16 14.65
C GLU A 109 -0.33 -4.63 14.49
N GLU A 110 -1.00 -5.21 15.47
CA GLU A 110 -1.35 -6.62 15.42
C GLU A 110 -2.31 -6.93 14.28
N LEU A 111 -3.31 -6.08 14.07
CA LEU A 111 -4.26 -6.24 12.97
C LEU A 111 -3.54 -6.15 11.63
N LEU A 112 -2.62 -5.18 11.48
CA LEU A 112 -1.89 -4.99 10.24
C LEU A 112 -1.01 -6.18 9.91
N GLN A 113 -0.37 -6.77 10.91
CA GLN A 113 0.49 -7.94 10.74
C GLN A 113 -0.28 -9.22 10.50
N ARG A 114 -1.41 -9.38 11.18
CA ARG A 114 -2.23 -10.59 11.07
C ARG A 114 -3.04 -10.64 9.78
N GLY A 115 -3.54 -9.49 9.35
CA GLY A 115 -4.48 -9.40 8.22
C GLY A 115 -5.88 -9.89 8.59
N VAL A 116 -6.60 -10.26 7.60
CA VAL A 116 -7.98 -10.72 7.76
C VAL A 116 -8.25 -12.04 7.06
#